data_3e4e00cc865703fa38fe151b467276e9
#
_entry.id   3e4e00cc865703fa38fe151b467276e9
#
_cell.length_a   1.000
_cell.length_b   1.000
_cell.length_c   1.000
_cell.angle_alpha   90.00
_cell.angle_beta   90.00
_cell.angle_gamma   90.00
#
_symmetry.space_group_name_H-M   'P 1'
#
loop_
_entity.id
_entity.type
_entity.pdbx_description
1 polymer ?
#
loop_
_entity_poly.entity_id
_entity_poly.type
_entity_poly.pdbx_seq_one_letter_code
_entity_poly.pdbx_strand_id
1 'polypeptide(L)'
;MSDKGGISRISKSLISFRSLPTVEMTKTFIICYGYLLFNTLGSSSLMLHKTKGIVLRQVQYGETSCIITVFTELFGIQSYIVNGVRTHSKTGNKAVYFQPACILDLVVYHNTLKNLQRIKEFKFFYLYTSILNNVYKNAVALYMIELLHKCLKQPESNAVLYHNIEKAFLDLDKANATQTANYSLYYTMALANWLGFGLNGAYAKQTSVIDLLEGKFTQNIPTHGHYIEEELSSITYQLLQATSLDDIGAVQLSKSKRQELLQAYEAFFVYHISDFTTLRSLPVLYTLFG
;
A
#
# COMPACT_ATOMS: atom_id res chain seq x y z
N MET A 1 -50.95 -14.89 22.42
CA MET A 1 -51.20 -15.82 21.32
C MET A 1 -49.96 -15.73 20.44
N SER A 2 -48.91 -16.44 20.70
CA SER A 2 -48.55 -17.85 20.47
C SER A 2 -48.47 -18.14 18.97
N ASP A 3 -47.31 -18.19 18.43
CA ASP A 3 -47.06 -19.10 17.33
C ASP A 3 -45.83 -19.95 17.61
N LYS A 4 -46.06 -21.21 17.92
CA LYS A 4 -45.11 -22.31 18.06
C LYS A 4 -45.20 -23.12 16.77
N GLY A 5 -44.30 -22.90 15.83
CA GLY A 5 -44.36 -23.62 14.56
C GLY A 5 -43.00 -23.75 13.85
N GLY A 6 -42.01 -24.36 14.50
CA GLY A 6 -40.72 -24.50 13.82
C GLY A 6 -39.84 -25.68 14.24
N ILE A 7 -40.22 -26.44 15.25
CA ILE A 7 -39.32 -27.48 15.84
C ILE A 7 -39.78 -28.93 15.52
N SER A 8 -40.96 -29.14 14.88
CA SER A 8 -41.48 -30.49 14.70
C SER A 8 -41.05 -31.21 13.41
N ARG A 9 -40.26 -30.60 12.54
CA ARG A 9 -39.82 -31.26 11.28
C ARG A 9 -38.43 -31.92 11.32
N ILE A 10 -37.62 -31.63 12.34
CA ILE A 10 -36.28 -32.22 12.45
C ILE A 10 -36.26 -33.56 13.20
N SER A 11 -37.26 -33.81 14.06
CA SER A 11 -37.34 -35.06 14.85
C SER A 11 -37.88 -36.27 14.10
N LYS A 12 -38.50 -36.10 12.93
CA LYS A 12 -39.07 -37.25 12.14
C LYS A 12 -38.08 -37.86 11.14
N SER A 13 -36.95 -37.23 10.85
CA SER A 13 -35.92 -37.77 9.94
C SER A 13 -34.87 -38.65 10.64
N LEU A 14 -34.81 -38.62 11.98
CA LEU A 14 -33.83 -39.39 12.76
C LEU A 14 -34.29 -40.82 13.14
N ILE A 15 -35.57 -41.15 12.95
CA ILE A 15 -36.13 -42.43 13.36
C ILE A 15 -36.05 -43.49 12.25
N SER A 16 -35.75 -43.09 11.00
CA SER A 16 -35.67 -44.02 9.85
C SER A 16 -34.30 -44.74 9.67
N PHE A 17 -33.30 -44.41 10.47
CA PHE A 17 -31.92 -44.87 10.26
C PHE A 17 -31.54 -46.16 11.03
N ARG A 18 -32.47 -46.81 11.73
CA ARG A 18 -32.18 -47.98 12.58
C ARG A 18 -32.23 -49.36 11.89
N SER A 19 -32.40 -49.44 10.58
CA SER A 19 -32.58 -50.74 9.90
C SER A 19 -31.69 -51.02 8.70
N LEU A 20 -30.60 -50.30 8.51
CA LEU A 20 -29.64 -50.54 7.41
C LEU A 20 -28.41 -51.33 7.90
N PRO A 21 -27.90 -52.31 7.12
CA PRO A 21 -26.70 -53.08 7.45
C PRO A 21 -25.45 -52.15 7.55
N THR A 22 -24.55 -52.46 8.49
CA THR A 22 -23.36 -51.66 8.84
C THR A 22 -22.46 -51.29 7.65
N VAL A 23 -22.46 -52.07 6.59
CA VAL A 23 -21.63 -51.83 5.38
C VAL A 23 -22.21 -50.75 4.46
N GLU A 24 -23.55 -50.59 4.42
CA GLU A 24 -24.22 -49.53 3.64
C GLU A 24 -24.19 -48.18 4.38
N MET A 25 -24.21 -48.19 5.70
CA MET A 25 -24.04 -46.97 6.50
C MET A 25 -22.68 -46.31 6.29
N THR A 26 -21.59 -47.08 6.16
CA THR A 26 -20.24 -46.53 5.92
C THR A 26 -20.12 -45.91 4.52
N LYS A 27 -20.72 -46.51 3.50
CA LYS A 27 -20.74 -45.93 2.14
C LYS A 27 -21.60 -44.66 2.05
N THR A 28 -22.74 -44.64 2.69
CA THR A 28 -23.63 -43.46 2.72
C THR A 28 -23.03 -42.32 3.53
N PHE A 29 -22.33 -42.60 4.65
CA PHE A 29 -21.62 -41.61 5.42
C PHE A 29 -20.41 -41.03 4.64
N ILE A 30 -19.65 -41.85 3.93
CA ILE A 30 -18.53 -41.41 3.10
C ILE A 30 -19.04 -40.56 1.92
N ILE A 31 -20.17 -40.93 1.31
CA ILE A 31 -20.76 -40.15 0.23
C ILE A 31 -21.34 -38.83 0.76
N CYS A 32 -22.07 -38.83 1.89
CA CYS A 32 -22.55 -37.59 2.51
C CYS A 32 -21.42 -36.68 3.03
N TYR A 33 -20.39 -37.23 3.65
CA TYR A 33 -19.20 -36.47 4.07
C TYR A 33 -18.38 -35.97 2.86
N GLY A 34 -18.24 -36.78 1.80
CA GLY A 34 -17.66 -36.37 0.53
C GLY A 34 -18.48 -35.25 -0.14
N TYR A 35 -19.79 -35.32 -0.15
CA TYR A 35 -20.65 -34.26 -0.68
C TYR A 35 -20.64 -32.98 0.19
N LEU A 36 -20.61 -33.12 1.53
CA LEU A 36 -20.45 -31.96 2.43
C LEU A 36 -19.05 -31.31 2.27
N LEU A 37 -17.98 -32.11 2.22
CA LEU A 37 -16.62 -31.63 2.00
C LEU A 37 -16.45 -31.05 0.58
N PHE A 38 -17.08 -31.65 -0.44
CA PHE A 38 -17.04 -31.12 -1.81
C PHE A 38 -17.82 -29.81 -1.96
N ASN A 39 -18.94 -29.64 -1.25
CA ASN A 39 -19.70 -28.38 -1.22
C ASN A 39 -19.09 -27.32 -0.31
N THR A 40 -18.24 -27.67 0.67
CA THR A 40 -17.48 -26.71 1.48
C THR A 40 -16.12 -26.37 0.89
N LEU A 41 -15.56 -27.23 0.00
CA LEU A 41 -14.29 -26.99 -0.70
C LEU A 41 -14.45 -26.49 -2.15
N GLY A 42 -15.66 -26.38 -2.67
CA GLY A 42 -15.92 -26.21 -4.09
C GLY A 42 -16.76 -25.02 -4.50
N SER A 43 -16.67 -23.88 -3.83
CA SER A 43 -17.18 -22.62 -4.39
C SER A 43 -16.31 -21.48 -3.92
N SER A 44 -15.14 -21.32 -4.53
CA SER A 44 -14.51 -19.99 -4.56
C SER A 44 -15.43 -19.09 -5.41
N SER A 45 -16.55 -18.63 -4.79
CA SER A 45 -17.41 -17.66 -5.45
C SER A 45 -16.54 -16.45 -5.78
N LEU A 46 -16.41 -16.15 -7.06
CA LEU A 46 -15.82 -14.91 -7.54
C LEU A 46 -16.66 -13.78 -6.95
N MET A 47 -16.30 -13.32 -5.75
CA MET A 47 -17.03 -12.24 -5.10
C MET A 47 -16.61 -10.92 -5.73
N LEU A 48 -17.61 -10.10 -6.01
CA LEU A 48 -17.45 -8.77 -6.56
C LEU A 48 -17.33 -7.76 -5.42
N HIS A 49 -16.25 -7.01 -5.40
CA HIS A 49 -15.97 -6.02 -4.35
C HIS A 49 -15.76 -4.64 -4.93
N LYS A 50 -16.22 -3.63 -4.20
CA LYS A 50 -15.88 -2.22 -4.46
C LYS A 50 -14.76 -1.83 -3.52
N THR A 51 -13.69 -1.25 -4.05
CA THR A 51 -12.54 -0.77 -3.27
C THR A 51 -11.90 0.41 -3.97
N LYS A 52 -11.24 1.27 -3.22
CA LYS A 52 -10.30 2.23 -3.79
C LYS A 52 -8.94 1.56 -3.98
N GLY A 53 -8.12 2.12 -4.87
CA GLY A 53 -6.76 1.64 -5.08
C GLY A 53 -5.84 2.68 -5.68
N ILE A 54 -4.58 2.64 -5.25
CA ILE A 54 -3.49 3.49 -5.76
C ILE A 54 -2.63 2.64 -6.69
N VAL A 55 -2.46 3.08 -7.92
CA VAL A 55 -1.66 2.35 -8.92
C VAL A 55 -0.18 2.50 -8.57
N LEU A 56 0.50 1.37 -8.33
CA LEU A 56 1.93 1.33 -8.04
C LEU A 56 2.77 1.08 -9.29
N ARG A 57 2.31 0.18 -10.15
CA ARG A 57 3.06 -0.24 -11.34
C ARG A 57 2.14 -0.72 -12.44
N GLN A 58 2.54 -0.45 -13.69
CA GLN A 58 1.93 -1.02 -14.88
C GLN A 58 3.00 -1.74 -15.71
N VAL A 59 2.69 -2.95 -16.15
CA VAL A 59 3.55 -3.76 -17.02
C VAL A 59 2.74 -4.25 -18.21
N GLN A 60 3.29 -4.13 -19.40
CA GLN A 60 2.67 -4.66 -20.61
C GLN A 60 2.57 -6.19 -20.52
N TYR A 61 1.43 -6.74 -20.91
CA TYR A 61 1.15 -8.17 -20.97
C TYR A 61 0.45 -8.51 -22.27
N GLY A 62 1.14 -9.23 -23.17
CA GLY A 62 0.65 -9.48 -24.53
C GLY A 62 0.51 -8.19 -25.35
N GLU A 63 -0.30 -8.23 -26.41
CA GLU A 63 -0.43 -7.13 -27.38
C GLU A 63 -1.28 -5.97 -26.86
N THR A 64 -2.39 -6.26 -26.17
CA THR A 64 -3.40 -5.25 -25.79
C THR A 64 -3.64 -5.14 -24.30
N SER A 65 -3.12 -6.07 -23.48
CA SER A 65 -3.37 -6.17 -22.07
C SER A 65 -2.22 -5.59 -21.23
N CYS A 66 -2.51 -5.27 -19.97
CA CYS A 66 -1.52 -4.88 -18.97
C CYS A 66 -1.77 -5.63 -17.67
N ILE A 67 -0.69 -5.92 -16.93
CA ILE A 67 -0.76 -6.28 -15.51
C ILE A 67 -0.47 -5.01 -14.71
N ILE A 68 -1.33 -4.74 -13.75
CA ILE A 68 -1.29 -3.55 -12.91
C ILE A 68 -1.15 -3.99 -11.47
N THR A 69 -0.15 -3.46 -10.77
CA THR A 69 -0.02 -3.63 -9.32
C THR A 69 -0.67 -2.43 -8.65
N VAL A 70 -1.60 -2.69 -7.76
CA VAL A 70 -2.41 -1.67 -7.07
C VAL A 70 -2.35 -1.91 -5.57
N PHE A 71 -2.11 -0.87 -4.79
CA PHE A 71 -2.35 -0.88 -3.35
C PHE A 71 -3.81 -0.55 -3.12
N THR A 72 -4.58 -1.53 -2.66
CA THR A 72 -6.03 -1.41 -2.45
C THR A 72 -6.36 -1.23 -0.98
N GLU A 73 -7.45 -0.51 -0.71
CA GLU A 73 -7.95 -0.30 0.64
C GLU A 73 -8.36 -1.61 1.32
N LEU A 74 -9.05 -2.51 0.59
CA LEU A 74 -9.62 -3.74 1.16
C LEU A 74 -8.66 -4.93 1.16
N PHE A 75 -7.71 -5.02 0.23
CA PHE A 75 -6.94 -6.23 -0.01
C PHE A 75 -5.42 -6.00 0.01
N GLY A 76 -4.96 -4.80 0.42
CA GLY A 76 -3.56 -4.44 0.35
C GLY A 76 -3.03 -4.45 -1.09
N ILE A 77 -1.78 -4.88 -1.28
CA ILE A 77 -1.17 -4.93 -2.60
C ILE A 77 -1.71 -6.11 -3.42
N GLN A 78 -2.23 -5.82 -4.62
CA GLN A 78 -2.81 -6.81 -5.51
C GLN A 78 -2.35 -6.59 -6.96
N SER A 79 -2.24 -7.69 -7.71
CA SER A 79 -2.00 -7.64 -9.15
C SER A 79 -3.28 -7.92 -9.92
N TYR A 80 -3.57 -7.09 -10.91
CA TYR A 80 -4.77 -7.19 -11.75
C TYR A 80 -4.39 -7.27 -13.21
N ILE A 81 -5.05 -8.16 -13.96
CA ILE A 81 -5.01 -8.12 -15.42
C ILE A 81 -6.13 -7.25 -15.95
N VAL A 82 -5.80 -6.34 -16.85
CA VAL A 82 -6.76 -5.48 -17.57
C VAL A 82 -6.55 -5.67 -19.06
N ASN A 83 -7.61 -6.11 -19.75
CA ASN A 83 -7.58 -6.36 -21.17
C ASN A 83 -7.96 -5.11 -21.97
N GLY A 84 -7.43 -4.96 -23.18
CA GLY A 84 -7.80 -3.89 -24.11
C GLY A 84 -7.38 -2.48 -23.62
N VAL A 85 -6.33 -2.38 -22.83
CA VAL A 85 -5.78 -1.10 -22.33
C VAL A 85 -5.13 -0.32 -23.45
N ARG A 86 -4.49 -1.02 -24.42
CA ARG A 86 -3.68 -0.47 -25.52
C ARG A 86 -4.41 -0.48 -26.87
N THR A 87 -5.69 -0.78 -26.88
CA THR A 87 -6.48 -0.69 -28.10
C THR A 87 -6.85 0.76 -28.37
N HIS A 88 -6.70 1.20 -29.61
CA HIS A 88 -7.25 2.48 -30.09
C HIS A 88 -8.79 2.37 -30.14
N SER A 89 -9.43 2.57 -29.00
CA SER A 89 -10.89 2.56 -28.89
C SER A 89 -11.44 3.96 -29.08
N LYS A 90 -12.64 4.07 -29.68
CA LYS A 90 -13.41 5.33 -29.74
C LYS A 90 -13.70 5.93 -28.34
N THR A 91 -13.55 5.12 -27.26
CA THR A 91 -13.78 5.52 -25.86
C THR A 91 -12.53 6.06 -25.16
N GLY A 92 -11.43 6.31 -25.91
CA GLY A 92 -10.21 6.88 -25.34
C GLY A 92 -9.15 5.85 -24.89
N ASN A 93 -7.98 6.37 -24.55
CA ASN A 93 -6.84 5.55 -24.11
C ASN A 93 -6.98 5.16 -22.64
N LYS A 94 -7.37 3.90 -22.37
CA LYS A 94 -7.51 3.38 -21.00
C LYS A 94 -6.19 3.36 -20.20
N ALA A 95 -5.03 3.41 -20.86
CA ALA A 95 -3.73 3.40 -20.19
C ALA A 95 -3.52 4.61 -19.27
N VAL A 96 -4.21 5.72 -19.51
CA VAL A 96 -4.16 6.94 -18.67
C VAL A 96 -4.61 6.67 -17.24
N TYR A 97 -5.59 5.79 -17.03
CA TYR A 97 -6.09 5.43 -15.70
C TYR A 97 -5.06 4.67 -14.85
N PHE A 98 -4.15 3.95 -15.50
CA PHE A 98 -3.25 3.02 -14.85
C PHE A 98 -1.81 3.54 -14.74
N GLN A 99 -1.64 4.85 -14.86
CA GLN A 99 -0.35 5.47 -14.56
C GLN A 99 -0.04 5.37 -13.06
N PRO A 100 1.24 5.18 -12.67
CA PRO A 100 1.63 5.21 -11.26
C PRO A 100 1.12 6.47 -10.55
N ALA A 101 0.76 6.32 -9.29
CA ALA A 101 0.12 7.32 -8.43
C ALA A 101 -1.36 7.62 -8.71
N CYS A 102 -1.97 7.18 -9.81
CA CYS A 102 -3.42 7.35 -10.00
C CYS A 102 -4.21 6.67 -8.89
N ILE A 103 -5.21 7.37 -8.36
CA ILE A 103 -6.14 6.87 -7.35
C ILE A 103 -7.47 6.54 -8.04
N LEU A 104 -7.89 5.29 -7.93
CA LEU A 104 -9.05 4.75 -8.65
C LEU A 104 -10.12 4.22 -7.70
N ASP A 105 -11.39 4.42 -8.08
CA ASP A 105 -12.50 3.59 -7.62
C ASP A 105 -12.54 2.33 -8.51
N LEU A 106 -12.53 1.18 -7.87
CA LEU A 106 -12.44 -0.11 -8.53
C LEU A 106 -13.62 -1.02 -8.15
N VAL A 107 -14.14 -1.75 -9.14
CA VAL A 107 -14.97 -2.92 -8.92
C VAL A 107 -14.18 -4.13 -9.38
N VAL A 108 -13.83 -5.02 -8.46
CA VAL A 108 -12.88 -6.11 -8.70
C VAL A 108 -13.50 -7.47 -8.40
N TYR A 109 -13.08 -8.48 -9.16
CA TYR A 109 -13.27 -9.88 -8.78
C TYR A 109 -12.07 -10.29 -7.92
N HIS A 110 -12.35 -10.66 -6.66
CA HIS A 110 -11.31 -11.10 -5.74
C HIS A 110 -11.46 -12.58 -5.41
N ASN A 111 -10.34 -13.31 -5.50
CA ASN A 111 -10.23 -14.71 -5.12
C ASN A 111 -8.90 -14.91 -4.38
N THR A 112 -8.98 -15.27 -3.11
CA THR A 112 -7.80 -15.44 -2.23
C THR A 112 -6.82 -16.53 -2.70
N LEU A 113 -7.28 -17.46 -3.55
CA LEU A 113 -6.45 -18.53 -4.10
C LEU A 113 -5.67 -18.12 -5.37
N LYS A 114 -5.87 -16.89 -5.87
CA LYS A 114 -5.24 -16.41 -7.10
C LYS A 114 -4.36 -15.21 -6.85
N ASN A 115 -3.14 -15.25 -7.36
CA ASN A 115 -2.23 -14.11 -7.31
C ASN A 115 -2.54 -13.02 -8.35
N LEU A 116 -3.31 -13.35 -9.40
CA LEU A 116 -3.70 -12.42 -10.45
C LEU A 116 -5.22 -12.30 -10.50
N GLN A 117 -5.70 -11.11 -10.19
CA GLN A 117 -7.11 -10.76 -10.08
C GLN A 117 -7.62 -10.10 -11.37
N ARG A 118 -8.91 -9.73 -11.42
CA ARG A 118 -9.52 -9.01 -12.55
C ARG A 118 -10.26 -7.77 -12.09
N ILE A 119 -10.10 -6.66 -12.82
CA ILE A 119 -10.91 -5.46 -12.66
C ILE A 119 -12.12 -5.58 -13.58
N LYS A 120 -13.34 -5.38 -13.05
CA LYS A 120 -14.57 -5.30 -13.80
C LYS A 120 -14.83 -3.88 -14.26
N GLU A 121 -14.73 -2.91 -13.34
CA GLU A 121 -14.98 -1.49 -13.60
C GLU A 121 -13.93 -0.65 -12.87
N PHE A 122 -13.61 0.51 -13.44
CA PHE A 122 -12.68 1.47 -12.86
C PHE A 122 -13.04 2.89 -13.32
N LYS A 123 -12.78 3.84 -12.44
CA LYS A 123 -12.83 5.27 -12.73
C LYS A 123 -11.85 6.00 -11.82
N PHE A 124 -11.48 7.23 -12.15
CA PHE A 124 -10.72 8.06 -11.22
C PHE A 124 -11.54 8.32 -9.95
N PHE A 125 -10.93 8.05 -8.80
CA PHE A 125 -11.43 8.54 -7.51
C PHE A 125 -11.11 10.03 -7.37
N TYR A 126 -9.89 10.41 -7.75
CA TYR A 126 -9.41 11.78 -7.70
C TYR A 126 -8.65 12.13 -8.99
N LEU A 127 -8.94 13.30 -9.55
CA LEU A 127 -8.22 13.86 -10.69
C LEU A 127 -7.24 14.92 -10.16
N TYR A 128 -5.95 14.64 -10.26
CA TYR A 128 -4.92 15.58 -9.84
C TYR A 128 -4.98 16.86 -10.65
N THR A 129 -4.84 17.99 -9.94
CA THR A 129 -4.81 19.32 -10.55
C THR A 129 -3.40 19.72 -10.98
N SER A 130 -2.37 19.20 -10.32
CA SER A 130 -1.00 19.63 -10.52
C SER A 130 0.04 18.50 -10.62
N ILE A 131 -0.12 17.37 -9.95
CA ILE A 131 0.89 16.28 -9.96
C ILE A 131 1.27 15.86 -11.38
N LEU A 132 0.29 15.70 -12.27
CA LEU A 132 0.55 15.23 -13.64
C LEU A 132 1.18 16.27 -14.55
N ASN A 133 1.02 17.56 -14.23
CA ASN A 133 1.45 18.69 -15.09
C ASN A 133 2.68 19.41 -14.54
N ASN A 134 3.11 19.08 -13.32
CA ASN A 134 4.29 19.69 -12.69
C ASN A 134 5.38 18.64 -12.52
N VAL A 135 6.53 18.84 -13.18
CA VAL A 135 7.65 17.88 -13.19
C VAL A 135 8.18 17.58 -11.79
N TYR A 136 8.23 18.58 -10.91
CA TYR A 136 8.72 18.42 -9.53
C TYR A 136 7.77 17.55 -8.71
N LYS A 137 6.47 17.83 -8.75
CA LYS A 137 5.46 17.02 -8.04
C LYS A 137 5.35 15.62 -8.60
N ASN A 138 5.44 15.47 -9.92
CA ASN A 138 5.44 14.17 -10.57
C ASN A 138 6.63 13.31 -10.12
N ALA A 139 7.84 13.89 -10.06
CA ALA A 139 9.03 13.19 -9.58
C ALA A 139 8.87 12.76 -8.11
N VAL A 140 8.34 13.62 -7.24
CA VAL A 140 8.04 13.28 -5.84
C VAL A 140 6.99 12.17 -5.76
N ALA A 141 5.92 12.23 -6.56
CA ALA A 141 4.90 11.18 -6.58
C ALA A 141 5.45 9.83 -7.03
N LEU A 142 6.31 9.79 -8.03
CA LEU A 142 6.98 8.56 -8.49
C LEU A 142 7.95 8.01 -7.42
N TYR A 143 8.66 8.88 -6.72
CA TYR A 143 9.47 8.50 -5.56
C TYR A 143 8.61 7.86 -4.45
N MET A 144 7.50 8.49 -4.09
CA MET A 144 6.57 7.99 -3.08
C MET A 144 6.04 6.59 -3.45
N ILE A 145 5.68 6.39 -4.72
CA ILE A 145 5.22 5.09 -5.23
C ILE A 145 6.33 4.04 -5.18
N GLU A 146 7.55 4.38 -5.60
CA GLU A 146 8.67 3.43 -5.58
C GLU A 146 8.99 3.00 -4.16
N LEU A 147 9.08 3.96 -3.23
CA LEU A 147 9.33 3.69 -1.81
C LEU A 147 8.25 2.80 -1.21
N LEU A 148 6.97 3.17 -1.39
CA LEU A 148 5.83 2.37 -0.93
C LEU A 148 5.86 0.95 -1.48
N HIS A 149 6.07 0.80 -2.79
CA HIS A 149 6.08 -0.50 -3.45
C HIS A 149 7.21 -1.42 -2.94
N LYS A 150 8.37 -0.85 -2.57
CA LYS A 150 9.48 -1.61 -1.99
C LYS A 150 9.23 -2.01 -0.54
N CYS A 151 8.41 -1.26 0.19
CA CYS A 151 8.05 -1.57 1.57
C CYS A 151 6.94 -2.62 1.68
N LEU A 152 5.99 -2.64 0.74
CA LEU A 152 4.85 -3.55 0.77
C LEU A 152 5.23 -4.90 0.17
N LYS A 153 5.41 -5.92 1.03
CA LYS A 153 5.82 -7.28 0.61
C LYS A 153 4.63 -8.25 0.53
N GLN A 154 3.62 -8.06 1.36
CA GLN A 154 2.50 -8.99 1.53
C GLN A 154 1.16 -8.36 1.12
N PRO A 155 0.22 -9.15 0.59
CA PRO A 155 -1.12 -8.69 0.22
C PRO A 155 -2.02 -8.59 1.46
N GLU A 156 -1.58 -7.85 2.48
CA GLU A 156 -2.32 -7.66 3.71
C GLU A 156 -3.11 -6.34 3.67
N SER A 157 -4.38 -6.41 4.06
CA SER A 157 -5.22 -5.23 4.18
C SER A 157 -4.77 -4.34 5.33
N ASN A 158 -4.54 -3.07 5.05
CA ASN A 158 -4.28 -2.05 6.06
C ASN A 158 -4.96 -0.74 5.63
N ALA A 159 -6.21 -0.57 6.05
CA ALA A 159 -7.01 0.59 5.68
C ALA A 159 -6.43 1.90 6.25
N VAL A 160 -5.83 1.87 7.44
CA VAL A 160 -5.20 3.06 8.05
C VAL A 160 -4.02 3.51 7.20
N LEU A 161 -3.13 2.58 6.83
CA LEU A 161 -2.02 2.87 5.94
C LEU A 161 -2.51 3.40 4.59
N TYR A 162 -3.55 2.76 4.02
CA TYR A 162 -4.14 3.19 2.75
C TYR A 162 -4.59 4.65 2.80
N HIS A 163 -5.35 5.03 3.84
CA HIS A 163 -5.85 6.41 3.98
C HIS A 163 -4.72 7.42 4.21
N ASN A 164 -3.68 7.07 4.95
CA ASN A 164 -2.51 7.93 5.12
C ASN A 164 -1.78 8.18 3.79
N ILE A 165 -1.60 7.12 2.98
CA ILE A 165 -0.99 7.24 1.65
C ILE A 165 -1.89 8.04 0.70
N GLU A 166 -3.20 7.76 0.67
CA GLU A 166 -4.17 8.51 -0.13
C GLU A 166 -4.08 10.01 0.21
N LYS A 167 -4.14 10.35 1.52
CA LYS A 167 -4.01 11.73 1.99
C LYS A 167 -2.69 12.37 1.55
N ALA A 168 -1.57 11.63 1.64
CA ALA A 168 -0.27 12.15 1.23
C ALA A 168 -0.23 12.54 -0.26
N PHE A 169 -0.86 11.79 -1.15
CA PHE A 169 -0.97 12.18 -2.56
C PHE A 169 -1.86 13.40 -2.76
N LEU A 170 -2.97 13.51 -2.04
CA LEU A 170 -3.86 14.66 -2.11
C LEU A 170 -3.19 15.95 -1.58
N ASP A 171 -2.38 15.82 -0.53
CA ASP A 171 -1.61 16.94 0.03
C ASP A 171 -0.48 17.37 -0.94
N LEU A 172 0.25 16.43 -1.54
CA LEU A 172 1.25 16.75 -2.57
C LEU A 172 0.63 17.50 -3.76
N ASP A 173 -0.58 17.13 -4.18
CA ASP A 173 -1.26 17.83 -5.28
C ASP A 173 -1.52 19.30 -4.96
N LYS A 174 -1.78 19.63 -3.68
CA LYS A 174 -2.03 20.99 -3.19
C LYS A 174 -0.77 21.76 -2.82
N ALA A 175 0.36 21.06 -2.60
CA ALA A 175 1.60 21.64 -2.10
C ALA A 175 2.14 22.75 -3.02
N ASN A 176 2.69 23.83 -2.44
CA ASN A 176 3.44 24.83 -3.16
C ASN A 176 4.89 24.37 -3.46
N ALA A 177 5.72 25.21 -4.07
CA ALA A 177 7.07 24.84 -4.50
C ALA A 177 7.98 24.46 -3.31
N THR A 178 7.97 25.23 -2.22
CA THR A 178 8.78 24.97 -1.02
C THR A 178 8.32 23.69 -0.30
N GLN A 179 7.03 23.53 -0.14
CA GLN A 179 6.43 22.30 0.41
C GLN A 179 6.79 21.09 -0.43
N THR A 180 6.67 21.19 -1.76
CA THR A 180 7.03 20.10 -2.69
C THR A 180 8.51 19.70 -2.56
N ALA A 181 9.41 20.66 -2.39
CA ALA A 181 10.84 20.38 -2.26
C ALA A 181 11.18 19.56 -0.99
N ASN A 182 10.44 19.74 0.11
CA ASN A 182 10.63 19.01 1.36
C ASN A 182 9.75 17.76 1.47
N TYR A 183 8.78 17.59 0.56
CA TYR A 183 7.75 16.57 0.69
C TYR A 183 8.29 15.13 0.65
N SER A 184 9.34 14.88 -0.14
CA SER A 184 9.99 13.57 -0.18
C SER A 184 10.61 13.18 1.16
N LEU A 185 11.24 14.13 1.87
CA LEU A 185 11.78 13.91 3.22
C LEU A 185 10.70 13.61 4.23
N TYR A 186 9.65 14.46 4.27
CA TYR A 186 8.50 14.27 5.13
C TYR A 186 7.86 12.90 4.91
N TYR A 187 7.52 12.58 3.65
CA TYR A 187 6.85 11.34 3.31
C TYR A 187 7.67 10.10 3.69
N THR A 188 8.99 10.13 3.50
CA THR A 188 9.87 9.01 3.84
C THR A 188 9.76 8.65 5.32
N MET A 189 9.90 9.63 6.20
CA MET A 189 9.83 9.38 7.63
C MET A 189 8.41 9.12 8.12
N ALA A 190 7.41 9.76 7.52
CA ALA A 190 6.01 9.47 7.79
C ALA A 190 5.66 8.02 7.41
N LEU A 191 6.14 7.52 6.27
CA LEU A 191 5.94 6.14 5.85
C LEU A 191 6.58 5.15 6.83
N ALA A 192 7.80 5.41 7.32
CA ALA A 192 8.44 4.58 8.34
C ALA A 192 7.58 4.48 9.60
N ASN A 193 7.03 5.62 10.07
CA ASN A 193 6.11 5.64 11.20
C ASN A 193 4.82 4.84 10.94
N TRP A 194 4.20 5.00 9.76
CA TRP A 194 2.97 4.28 9.41
C TRP A 194 3.18 2.78 9.26
N LEU A 195 4.39 2.36 8.92
CA LEU A 195 4.80 0.95 8.85
C LEU A 195 5.29 0.38 10.18
N GLY A 196 5.42 1.22 11.23
CA GLY A 196 5.74 0.79 12.60
C GLY A 196 7.23 0.67 12.93
N PHE A 197 8.12 1.15 12.05
CA PHE A 197 9.58 1.18 12.32
C PHE A 197 10.15 2.60 12.30
N GLY A 198 9.33 3.61 12.58
CA GLY A 198 9.76 5.00 12.68
C GLY A 198 10.78 5.25 13.80
N LEU A 199 11.36 6.46 13.80
CA LEU A 199 12.35 6.86 14.79
C LEU A 199 11.74 6.96 16.20
N ASN A 200 12.44 6.38 17.17
CA ASN A 200 12.08 6.42 18.58
C ASN A 200 12.72 7.60 19.31
N GLY A 201 12.03 8.12 20.32
CA GLY A 201 12.48 9.25 21.13
C GLY A 201 12.19 10.60 20.48
N ALA A 202 12.91 11.63 20.94
CA ALA A 202 12.72 13.00 20.50
C ALA A 202 14.08 13.72 20.42
N TYR A 203 14.18 14.70 19.55
CA TYR A 203 15.30 15.63 19.54
C TYR A 203 15.28 16.49 20.81
N ALA A 204 16.41 16.52 21.49
CA ALA A 204 16.69 17.42 22.61
C ALA A 204 18.19 17.72 22.62
N LYS A 205 18.61 18.72 23.42
CA LYS A 205 20.04 19.05 23.56
C LYS A 205 20.91 17.85 23.96
N GLN A 206 20.36 16.92 24.77
CA GLN A 206 21.03 15.70 25.22
C GLN A 206 20.83 14.52 24.26
N THR A 207 19.93 14.60 23.28
CA THR A 207 19.63 13.54 22.32
C THR A 207 19.60 14.13 20.92
N SER A 208 20.74 14.70 20.51
CA SER A 208 20.86 15.50 19.30
C SER A 208 21.33 14.71 18.07
N VAL A 209 21.61 13.42 18.22
CA VAL A 209 22.07 12.54 17.14
C VAL A 209 21.00 11.48 16.86
N ILE A 210 20.77 11.11 15.61
CA ILE A 210 19.95 9.96 15.24
C ILE A 210 20.85 8.78 14.90
N ASP A 211 20.72 7.70 15.65
CA ASP A 211 21.29 6.40 15.31
C ASP A 211 20.41 5.71 14.26
N LEU A 212 20.93 5.51 13.06
CA LEU A 212 20.16 4.92 11.95
C LEU A 212 19.98 3.41 12.07
N LEU A 213 20.91 2.71 12.78
CA LEU A 213 20.76 1.25 12.99
C LEU A 213 19.76 0.93 14.08
N GLU A 214 19.79 1.71 15.18
CA GLU A 214 18.86 1.52 16.29
C GLU A 214 17.51 2.22 16.08
N GLY A 215 17.43 3.14 15.10
CA GLY A 215 16.22 3.89 14.81
C GLY A 215 15.78 4.81 15.96
N LYS A 216 16.72 5.51 16.60
CA LYS A 216 16.41 6.34 17.77
C LYS A 216 17.27 7.58 17.90
N PHE A 217 16.74 8.58 18.60
CA PHE A 217 17.53 9.73 19.05
C PHE A 217 18.44 9.32 20.22
N THR A 218 19.71 9.72 20.18
CA THR A 218 20.75 9.38 21.17
C THR A 218 21.63 10.58 21.51
N GLN A 219 22.27 10.52 22.65
CA GLN A 219 23.25 11.54 23.11
C GLN A 219 24.62 11.33 22.47
N ASN A 220 25.05 10.06 22.37
CA ASN A 220 26.40 9.72 21.96
C ASN A 220 26.45 9.44 20.48
N ILE A 221 27.51 9.86 19.82
CA ILE A 221 27.80 9.49 18.43
C ILE A 221 28.09 7.98 18.40
N PRO A 222 27.29 7.21 17.61
CA PRO A 222 27.49 5.77 17.50
C PRO A 222 28.83 5.41 16.83
N THR A 223 29.51 4.39 17.36
CA THR A 223 30.84 3.96 16.87
C THR A 223 30.79 3.32 15.47
N HIS A 224 29.64 2.86 15.01
CA HIS A 224 29.46 2.22 13.69
C HIS A 224 29.41 3.22 12.52
N GLY A 225 29.32 4.54 12.78
CA GLY A 225 29.35 5.57 11.72
C GLY A 225 28.04 5.77 10.94
N HIS A 226 26.94 5.06 11.28
CA HIS A 226 25.63 5.20 10.63
C HIS A 226 24.71 6.07 11.49
N TYR A 227 24.82 7.37 11.38
CA TYR A 227 24.07 8.33 12.18
C TYR A 227 23.83 9.63 11.43
N ILE A 228 22.90 10.43 11.95
CA ILE A 228 22.63 11.81 11.49
C ILE A 228 23.04 12.76 12.61
N GLU A 229 23.80 13.79 12.27
CA GLU A 229 24.33 14.79 13.21
C GLU A 229 23.28 15.82 13.65
N GLU A 230 23.62 16.62 14.66
CA GLU A 230 22.75 17.52 15.42
C GLU A 230 21.83 18.38 14.56
N GLU A 231 22.35 19.09 13.55
CA GLU A 231 21.55 19.99 12.74
C GLU A 231 20.50 19.23 11.91
N LEU A 232 20.90 18.16 11.22
CA LEU A 232 20.02 17.35 10.39
C LEU A 232 19.06 16.51 11.24
N SER A 233 19.46 16.12 12.45
CA SER A 233 18.59 15.48 13.43
C SER A 233 17.47 16.40 13.91
N SER A 234 17.79 17.68 14.17
CA SER A 234 16.80 18.69 14.50
C SER A 234 15.77 18.89 13.36
N ILE A 235 16.27 18.97 12.14
CA ILE A 235 15.42 19.09 10.93
C ILE A 235 14.54 17.84 10.75
N THR A 236 15.11 16.66 10.93
CA THR A 236 14.35 15.40 10.89
C THR A 236 13.21 15.40 11.90
N TYR A 237 13.49 15.84 13.13
CA TYR A 237 12.49 15.95 14.17
C TYR A 237 11.38 16.96 13.82
N GLN A 238 11.73 18.13 13.25
CA GLN A 238 10.73 19.10 12.77
C GLN A 238 9.80 18.49 11.72
N LEU A 239 10.36 17.73 10.76
CA LEU A 239 9.57 17.04 9.75
C LEU A 239 8.67 15.95 10.34
N LEU A 240 9.14 15.23 11.37
CA LEU A 240 8.33 14.23 12.09
C LEU A 240 7.17 14.85 12.88
N GLN A 241 7.31 16.08 13.35
CA GLN A 241 6.26 16.82 14.07
C GLN A 241 5.32 17.58 13.13
N ALA A 242 5.61 17.62 11.82
CA ALA A 242 4.76 18.33 10.86
C ALA A 242 3.37 17.69 10.76
N THR A 243 2.35 18.49 10.95
CA THR A 243 0.93 18.08 10.87
C THR A 243 0.21 18.70 9.68
N SER A 244 0.83 19.69 9.04
CA SER A 244 0.29 20.46 7.92
C SER A 244 1.34 20.66 6.81
N LEU A 245 0.87 21.06 5.62
CA LEU A 245 1.75 21.47 4.53
C LEU A 245 2.60 22.71 4.91
N ASP A 246 2.06 23.60 5.73
CA ASP A 246 2.77 24.80 6.16
C ASP A 246 3.93 24.46 7.08
N ASP A 247 3.79 23.47 7.98
CA ASP A 247 4.88 22.96 8.81
C ASP A 247 6.01 22.39 7.93
N ILE A 248 5.67 21.62 6.90
CA ILE A 248 6.64 21.08 5.94
C ILE A 248 7.36 22.19 5.18
N GLY A 249 6.62 23.22 4.77
CA GLY A 249 7.16 24.39 4.07
C GLY A 249 8.03 25.29 4.92
N ALA A 250 7.78 25.33 6.24
CA ALA A 250 8.55 26.15 7.18
C ALA A 250 9.98 25.64 7.39
N VAL A 251 10.25 24.38 7.11
CA VAL A 251 11.58 23.79 7.26
C VAL A 251 12.54 24.35 6.21
N GLN A 252 13.56 25.05 6.67
CA GLN A 252 14.57 25.66 5.79
C GLN A 252 15.73 24.70 5.56
N LEU A 253 15.93 24.31 4.31
CA LEU A 253 16.97 23.36 3.89
C LEU A 253 17.70 23.84 2.65
N SER A 254 19.04 23.78 2.69
CA SER A 254 19.84 23.89 1.47
C SER A 254 19.65 22.62 0.61
N LYS A 255 19.99 22.75 -0.66
CA LYS A 255 19.96 21.62 -1.60
C LYS A 255 20.83 20.46 -1.13
N SER A 256 22.07 20.74 -0.68
CA SER A 256 23.02 19.72 -0.19
C SER A 256 22.48 18.98 1.04
N LYS A 257 21.93 19.69 2.01
CA LYS A 257 21.35 19.09 3.21
C LYS A 257 20.12 18.22 2.90
N ARG A 258 19.29 18.62 1.91
CA ARG A 258 18.18 17.82 1.45
C ARG A 258 18.64 16.50 0.85
N GLN A 259 19.69 16.54 0.01
CA GLN A 259 20.28 15.35 -0.58
C GLN A 259 20.89 14.43 0.49
N GLU A 260 21.64 14.99 1.44
CA GLU A 260 22.24 14.26 2.55
C GLU A 260 21.18 13.53 3.40
N LEU A 261 20.09 14.22 3.76
CA LEU A 261 18.98 13.60 4.47
C LEU A 261 18.31 12.49 3.67
N LEU A 262 18.06 12.68 2.37
CA LEU A 262 17.48 11.63 1.54
C LEU A 262 18.36 10.38 1.46
N GLN A 263 19.67 10.54 1.41
CA GLN A 263 20.64 9.43 1.46
C GLN A 263 20.60 8.72 2.82
N ALA A 264 20.61 9.49 3.91
CA ALA A 264 20.52 8.93 5.26
C ALA A 264 19.20 8.17 5.49
N TYR A 265 18.08 8.69 4.98
CA TYR A 265 16.78 8.02 5.08
C TYR A 265 16.69 6.77 4.20
N GLU A 266 17.30 6.77 3.02
CA GLU A 266 17.41 5.54 2.22
C GLU A 266 18.21 4.48 2.99
N ALA A 267 19.34 4.84 3.59
CA ALA A 267 20.13 3.94 4.41
C ALA A 267 19.33 3.40 5.60
N PHE A 268 18.54 4.25 6.26
CA PHE A 268 17.63 3.83 7.34
C PHE A 268 16.67 2.73 6.88
N PHE A 269 16.04 2.89 5.69
CA PHE A 269 15.15 1.85 5.14
C PHE A 269 15.91 0.56 4.80
N VAL A 270 17.13 0.65 4.30
CA VAL A 270 18.00 -0.54 4.05
C VAL A 270 18.27 -1.32 5.34
N TYR A 271 18.45 -0.63 6.47
CA TYR A 271 18.71 -1.30 7.75
C TYR A 271 17.46 -1.92 8.38
N HIS A 272 16.29 -1.35 8.16
CA HIS A 272 15.05 -1.75 8.83
C HIS A 272 14.10 -2.62 8.00
N ILE A 273 14.29 -2.70 6.69
CA ILE A 273 13.45 -3.52 5.81
C ILE A 273 14.29 -4.59 5.10
N SER A 274 13.95 -5.85 5.33
CA SER A 274 14.59 -6.98 4.64
C SER A 274 14.46 -6.85 3.12
N ASP A 275 15.56 -7.13 2.39
CA ASP A 275 15.62 -7.08 0.93
C ASP A 275 15.26 -5.71 0.32
N PHE A 276 15.39 -4.62 1.09
CA PHE A 276 15.23 -3.28 0.54
C PHE A 276 16.40 -2.96 -0.39
N THR A 277 16.10 -2.50 -1.59
CA THR A 277 17.09 -2.11 -2.59
C THR A 277 17.09 -0.62 -2.80
N THR A 278 18.20 -0.04 -3.29
CA THR A 278 18.31 1.39 -3.59
C THR A 278 17.18 1.91 -4.48
N LEU A 279 16.80 3.17 -4.26
CA LEU A 279 15.70 3.82 -4.96
C LEU A 279 16.20 4.42 -6.29
N ARG A 280 15.57 4.04 -7.40
CA ARG A 280 15.91 4.54 -8.75
C ARG A 280 15.47 5.98 -8.97
N SER A 281 14.48 6.44 -8.22
CA SER A 281 13.95 7.81 -8.29
C SER A 281 14.79 8.83 -7.54
N LEU A 282 15.68 8.43 -6.60
CA LEU A 282 16.53 9.36 -5.85
C LEU A 282 17.43 10.22 -6.74
N PRO A 283 18.17 9.69 -7.74
CA PRO A 283 18.98 10.52 -8.65
C PRO A 283 18.16 11.59 -9.38
N VAL A 284 16.88 11.30 -9.69
CA VAL A 284 15.97 12.29 -10.32
C VAL A 284 15.65 13.40 -9.32
N LEU A 285 15.37 13.07 -8.05
CA LEU A 285 15.14 14.08 -7.02
C LEU A 285 16.38 14.93 -6.77
N TYR A 286 17.58 14.34 -6.78
CA TYR A 286 18.83 15.09 -6.65
C TYR A 286 19.02 16.09 -7.80
N THR A 287 18.66 15.72 -9.03
CA THR A 287 18.74 16.62 -10.19
C THR A 287 17.74 17.78 -10.08
N LEU A 288 16.54 17.52 -9.60
CA LEU A 288 15.46 18.51 -9.57
C LEU A 288 15.55 19.44 -8.34
N PHE A 289 15.96 18.92 -7.20
CA PHE A 289 15.98 19.63 -5.91
C PHE A 289 17.40 19.79 -5.32
N GLY A 290 18.38 19.23 -6.01
CA GLY A 290 19.80 19.25 -5.67
C GLY A 290 20.55 20.48 -6.19
#